data_511099cabcf1e02bbcfce7e58d11f3e8
#
_entry.id   511099cabcf1e02bbcfce7e58d11f3e8
#
_cell.length_a   1.000
_cell.length_b   1.000
_cell.length_c   1.000
_cell.angle_alpha   90.00
_cell.angle_beta   90.00
_cell.angle_gamma   90.00
#
_symmetry.space_group_name_H-M   'P 1'
#
loop_
_entity.id
_entity.type
_entity.pdbx_description
1 polymer ?
#
loop_
_entity_poly.entity_id
_entity_poly.type
_entity_poly.pdbx_seq_one_letter_code
_entity_poly.pdbx_strand_id
1 'polypeptide(L)'
;MKVLVINDFARKGGAEEVYRTSVDVLRAQPGVEVATFDERAFALTQGGAARAWNAPAARALAAVLEREAPQRVLVHNYHNLLSPSIVPVIARYKRRTGCRAYLTCHDYHLVFYNPNLLTYPRGRATPLPLDALARGTRLFERSSPRGALHDAIKKLHWHAIDALVQPADAFDLLLCPSPYMRDALARRGIARTALLHNPVSTALTPREPKCAERERLDLAFVGRIDPEKGLDEFLELARASRFERIASVTVYGDGGQRALLERKYAALIAAGQLRFAGRLDHARLFVALREHDALVLPSVWAENAPLVIVEAAMIGLPVLVHDIGSLSSFGDEIGNKIRYARNGASLAHALDALRTHLREPRRRYDWSLYTRRHYADRLAALLELSAREARELAPQCD
;
A
#
# COMPACT_ATOMS: atom_id res chain seq x y z
N MET A 1 15.68 24.46 8.61
CA MET A 1 15.67 23.86 7.26
C MET A 1 14.22 23.79 6.75
N LYS A 2 13.97 24.12 5.47
CA LYS A 2 12.61 24.06 4.90
C LYS A 2 12.41 22.81 4.06
N VAL A 3 11.32 22.10 4.31
CA VAL A 3 10.88 20.88 3.58
C VAL A 3 9.56 21.18 2.87
N LEU A 4 9.48 20.93 1.57
CA LEU A 4 8.22 20.94 0.82
C LEU A 4 7.70 19.51 0.68
N VAL A 5 6.50 19.22 1.22
CA VAL A 5 5.85 17.91 1.11
C VAL A 5 4.74 17.99 0.07
N ILE A 6 4.79 17.09 -0.92
CA ILE A 6 3.92 17.08 -2.10
C ILE A 6 3.07 15.82 -2.12
N ASN A 7 1.76 15.94 -2.39
CA ASN A 7 0.87 14.81 -2.63
C ASN A 7 -0.26 15.20 -3.59
N ASP A 8 -0.85 14.21 -4.29
CA ASP A 8 -2.02 14.42 -5.17
C ASP A 8 -3.22 15.00 -4.42
N PHE A 9 -3.56 14.42 -3.26
CA PHE A 9 -4.74 14.76 -2.47
C PHE A 9 -4.38 15.00 -0.99
N ALA A 10 -5.07 15.91 -0.36
CA ALA A 10 -4.93 16.16 1.07
C ALA A 10 -5.60 15.06 1.93
N ARG A 11 -6.75 14.51 1.45
CA ARG A 11 -7.56 13.52 2.17
C ARG A 11 -8.32 12.62 1.21
N LYS A 12 -7.91 11.35 1.06
CA LYS A 12 -8.62 10.38 0.21
C LYS A 12 -8.50 8.93 0.67
N GLY A 13 -7.33 8.48 1.10
CA GLY A 13 -7.06 7.07 1.44
C GLY A 13 -5.79 6.88 2.27
N GLY A 14 -5.21 5.67 2.22
CA GLY A 14 -4.04 5.31 3.05
C GLY A 14 -2.77 6.08 2.73
N ALA A 15 -2.49 6.39 1.46
CA ALA A 15 -1.33 7.19 1.08
C ALA A 15 -1.43 8.63 1.63
N GLU A 16 -2.64 9.20 1.64
CA GLU A 16 -2.91 10.52 2.21
C GLU A 16 -2.78 10.55 3.74
N GLU A 17 -3.03 9.43 4.41
CA GLU A 17 -2.77 9.31 5.85
C GLU A 17 -1.27 9.36 6.13
N VAL A 18 -0.46 8.62 5.36
CA VAL A 18 1.00 8.67 5.46
C VAL A 18 1.52 10.07 5.13
N TYR A 19 1.00 10.73 4.09
CA TYR A 19 1.33 12.12 3.75
C TYR A 19 1.09 13.06 4.93
N ARG A 20 -0.10 13.03 5.55
CA ARG A 20 -0.41 13.86 6.71
C ARG A 20 0.49 13.56 7.90
N THR A 21 0.73 12.28 8.18
CA THR A 21 1.65 11.87 9.24
C THR A 21 3.06 12.39 8.97
N SER A 22 3.54 12.36 7.71
CA SER A 22 4.84 12.93 7.34
C SER A 22 4.90 14.44 7.60
N VAL A 23 3.87 15.17 7.21
CA VAL A 23 3.77 16.62 7.49
C VAL A 23 3.84 16.90 9.00
N ASP A 24 3.07 16.15 9.79
CA ASP A 24 2.99 16.34 11.23
C ASP A 24 4.31 16.00 11.95
N VAL A 25 4.94 14.88 11.60
CA VAL A 25 6.21 14.48 12.24
C VAL A 25 7.36 15.39 11.83
N LEU A 26 7.36 15.92 10.60
CA LEU A 26 8.35 16.90 10.15
C LEU A 26 8.17 18.25 10.82
N ARG A 27 6.93 18.71 11.03
CA ARG A 27 6.64 19.94 11.79
C ARG A 27 7.07 19.87 13.25
N ALA A 28 7.05 18.65 13.81
CA ALA A 28 7.51 18.42 15.18
C ALA A 28 9.04 18.38 15.33
N GLN A 29 9.81 18.34 14.22
CA GLN A 29 11.27 18.34 14.27
C GLN A 29 11.82 19.75 14.55
N PRO A 30 12.73 19.90 15.52
CA PRO A 30 13.35 21.19 15.81
C PRO A 30 14.07 21.78 14.58
N GLY A 31 13.80 23.06 14.29
CA GLY A 31 14.45 23.77 13.21
C GLY A 31 13.98 23.40 11.79
N VAL A 32 12.88 22.65 11.68
CA VAL A 32 12.26 22.27 10.40
C VAL A 32 11.00 23.08 10.16
N GLU A 33 10.95 23.80 9.03
CA GLU A 33 9.77 24.48 8.52
C GLU A 33 9.17 23.64 7.40
N VAL A 34 7.85 23.43 7.41
CA VAL A 34 7.16 22.54 6.46
C VAL A 34 6.14 23.32 5.63
N ALA A 35 6.36 23.39 4.33
CA ALA A 35 5.36 23.79 3.33
C ALA A 35 4.70 22.56 2.71
N THR A 36 3.49 22.71 2.18
CA THR A 36 2.75 21.62 1.52
C THR A 36 2.26 22.05 0.14
N PHE A 37 2.17 21.06 -0.77
CA PHE A 37 1.60 21.24 -2.10
C PHE A 37 0.70 20.05 -2.46
N ASP A 38 -0.58 20.29 -2.65
CA ASP A 38 -1.60 19.32 -3.02
C ASP A 38 -2.70 19.96 -3.88
N GLU A 39 -3.81 19.25 -4.12
CA GLU A 39 -4.93 19.72 -4.96
C GLU A 39 -5.48 21.09 -4.60
N ARG A 40 -5.22 21.58 -3.40
CA ARG A 40 -5.69 22.89 -2.92
C ARG A 40 -4.83 24.05 -3.43
N ALA A 41 -3.63 23.77 -3.95
CA ALA A 41 -2.66 24.77 -4.36
C ALA A 41 -2.83 25.27 -5.80
N PHE A 42 -3.73 24.67 -6.60
CA PHE A 42 -3.98 25.05 -8.00
C PHE A 42 -5.42 24.76 -8.44
N ALA A 43 -5.84 25.42 -9.52
CA ALA A 43 -7.17 25.17 -10.10
C ALA A 43 -7.22 23.76 -10.68
N LEU A 44 -8.20 22.96 -10.23
CA LEU A 44 -8.38 21.57 -10.67
C LEU A 44 -8.77 21.53 -12.15
N THR A 45 -7.92 20.95 -12.98
CA THR A 45 -8.23 20.63 -14.37
C THR A 45 -8.80 19.21 -14.42
N GLN A 46 -10.04 19.06 -14.87
CA GLN A 46 -10.67 17.75 -15.03
C GLN A 46 -10.45 17.22 -16.46
N GLY A 47 -10.21 15.91 -16.59
CA GLY A 47 -10.11 15.22 -17.87
C GLY A 47 -8.91 14.29 -18.03
N GLY A 48 -8.94 13.42 -19.02
CA GLY A 48 -7.88 12.42 -19.29
C GLY A 48 -6.55 13.05 -19.69
N ALA A 49 -6.57 14.16 -20.44
CA ALA A 49 -5.37 14.88 -20.84
C ALA A 49 -4.62 15.49 -19.65
N ALA A 50 -5.32 16.05 -18.66
CA ALA A 50 -4.70 16.57 -17.43
C ALA A 50 -4.07 15.46 -16.57
N ARG A 51 -4.64 14.26 -16.56
CA ARG A 51 -4.03 13.11 -15.88
C ARG A 51 -2.75 12.63 -16.57
N ALA A 52 -2.68 12.77 -17.89
CA ALA A 52 -1.48 12.42 -18.63
C ALA A 52 -0.37 13.48 -18.45
N TRP A 53 -0.74 14.78 -18.50
CA TRP A 53 0.18 15.90 -18.39
C TRP A 53 -0.53 17.17 -17.88
N ASN A 54 -0.32 17.53 -16.61
CA ASN A 54 -0.96 18.67 -15.96
C ASN A 54 -0.05 19.90 -15.92
N ALA A 55 -0.01 20.66 -17.00
CA ALA A 55 0.80 21.87 -17.10
C ALA A 55 0.42 22.96 -16.07
N PRO A 56 -0.87 23.20 -15.74
CA PRO A 56 -1.25 24.08 -14.62
C PRO A 56 -0.63 23.68 -13.28
N ALA A 57 -0.67 22.41 -12.90
CA ALA A 57 -0.06 21.92 -11.66
C ALA A 57 1.47 22.12 -11.67
N ALA A 58 2.12 21.84 -12.81
CA ALA A 58 3.55 22.04 -12.98
C ALA A 58 3.96 23.53 -12.81
N ARG A 59 3.19 24.46 -13.39
CA ARG A 59 3.43 25.91 -13.21
C ARG A 59 3.21 26.36 -11.77
N ALA A 60 2.13 25.89 -11.13
CA ALA A 60 1.85 26.20 -9.73
C ALA A 60 2.97 25.68 -8.81
N LEU A 61 3.44 24.43 -9.03
CA LEU A 61 4.56 23.90 -8.27
C LEU A 61 5.84 24.71 -8.48
N ALA A 62 6.14 25.13 -9.73
CA ALA A 62 7.31 25.97 -9.99
C ALA A 62 7.26 27.28 -9.16
N ALA A 63 6.12 27.96 -9.12
CA ALA A 63 5.94 29.17 -8.31
C ALA A 63 6.09 28.92 -6.82
N VAL A 64 5.59 27.77 -6.31
CA VAL A 64 5.74 27.38 -4.90
C VAL A 64 7.20 27.09 -4.57
N LEU A 65 7.93 26.38 -5.41
CA LEU A 65 9.35 26.08 -5.22
C LEU A 65 10.21 27.36 -5.14
N GLU A 66 9.92 28.34 -6.01
CA GLU A 66 10.62 29.63 -5.97
C GLU A 66 10.30 30.44 -4.69
N ARG A 67 9.03 30.50 -4.31
CA ARG A 67 8.58 31.24 -3.13
C ARG A 67 9.09 30.65 -1.83
N GLU A 68 8.94 29.30 -1.69
CA GLU A 68 9.27 28.59 -0.45
C GLU A 68 10.77 28.30 -0.33
N ALA A 69 11.49 28.24 -1.43
CA ALA A 69 12.93 27.93 -1.50
C ALA A 69 13.34 26.72 -0.62
N PRO A 70 12.67 25.55 -0.75
CA PRO A 70 12.92 24.40 0.13
C PRO A 70 14.30 23.79 -0.14
N GLN A 71 14.98 23.33 0.92
CA GLN A 71 16.21 22.54 0.83
C GLN A 71 15.92 21.06 0.61
N ARG A 72 14.71 20.61 0.97
CA ARG A 72 14.25 19.22 0.76
C ARG A 72 12.86 19.21 0.14
N VAL A 73 12.62 18.31 -0.81
CA VAL A 73 11.31 18.03 -1.41
C VAL A 73 10.97 16.56 -1.16
N LEU A 74 9.87 16.28 -0.48
CA LEU A 74 9.34 14.95 -0.26
C LEU A 74 8.03 14.79 -1.03
N VAL A 75 8.00 13.88 -2.01
CA VAL A 75 6.81 13.57 -2.81
C VAL A 75 6.22 12.25 -2.33
N HIS A 76 4.90 12.21 -2.07
CA HIS A 76 4.18 10.99 -1.73
C HIS A 76 3.48 10.37 -2.95
N ASN A 77 2.66 11.16 -3.65
CA ASN A 77 1.95 10.69 -4.83
C ASN A 77 1.75 11.84 -5.82
N TYR A 78 1.80 11.54 -7.14
CA TYR A 78 1.64 12.53 -8.19
C TYR A 78 0.93 11.99 -9.44
N HIS A 79 0.52 10.71 -9.45
CA HIS A 79 0.03 10.06 -10.66
C HIS A 79 -1.44 10.34 -11.00
N ASN A 80 -2.22 10.88 -10.07
CA ASN A 80 -3.66 11.09 -10.25
C ASN A 80 -4.03 12.50 -10.73
N LEU A 81 -3.53 13.54 -10.04
CA LEU A 81 -3.85 14.95 -10.33
C LEU A 81 -2.66 15.75 -10.79
N LEU A 82 -1.54 15.63 -10.07
CA LEU A 82 -0.32 16.39 -10.37
C LEU A 82 0.31 15.94 -11.68
N SER A 83 0.14 14.67 -12.04
CA SER A 83 0.71 13.98 -13.20
C SER A 83 2.24 13.99 -13.25
N PRO A 84 2.88 13.23 -14.13
CA PRO A 84 4.35 13.26 -14.30
C PRO A 84 4.92 14.62 -14.70
N SER A 85 4.09 15.60 -15.05
CA SER A 85 4.53 16.96 -15.44
C SER A 85 5.28 17.71 -14.34
N ILE A 86 5.09 17.35 -13.06
CA ILE A 86 5.81 17.96 -11.94
C ILE A 86 7.26 17.48 -11.83
N VAL A 87 7.58 16.31 -12.36
CA VAL A 87 8.91 15.70 -12.22
C VAL A 87 10.01 16.54 -12.85
N PRO A 88 9.90 17.02 -14.11
CA PRO A 88 10.89 17.91 -14.71
C PRO A 88 11.04 19.25 -13.94
N VAL A 89 9.96 19.73 -13.31
CA VAL A 89 10.00 20.95 -12.49
C VAL A 89 10.89 20.76 -11.27
N ILE A 90 10.67 19.65 -10.55
CA ILE A 90 11.49 19.28 -9.38
C ILE A 90 12.94 19.05 -9.81
N ALA A 91 13.19 18.30 -10.89
CA ALA A 91 14.53 18.03 -11.39
C ALA A 91 15.29 19.33 -11.79
N ARG A 92 14.60 20.28 -12.44
CA ARG A 92 15.18 21.60 -12.77
C ARG A 92 15.53 22.40 -11.53
N TYR A 93 14.58 22.48 -10.57
CA TYR A 93 14.80 23.18 -9.31
C TYR A 93 15.99 22.59 -8.55
N LYS A 94 16.06 21.26 -8.43
CA LYS A 94 17.16 20.51 -7.84
C LYS A 94 18.53 20.86 -8.44
N ARG A 95 18.66 20.81 -9.78
CA ARG A 95 19.91 21.14 -10.48
C ARG A 95 20.38 22.58 -10.22
N ARG A 96 19.45 23.51 -10.07
CA ARG A 96 19.78 24.93 -9.88
C ARG A 96 20.15 25.27 -8.44
N THR A 97 19.53 24.62 -7.47
CA THR A 97 19.62 25.01 -6.05
C THR A 97 20.40 24.05 -5.16
N GLY A 98 20.70 22.85 -5.65
CA GLY A 98 21.24 21.78 -4.81
C GLY A 98 20.22 21.15 -3.85
N CYS A 99 18.93 21.48 -3.99
CA CYS A 99 17.86 20.84 -3.21
C CYS A 99 17.86 19.33 -3.41
N ARG A 100 17.61 18.55 -2.35
CA ARG A 100 17.44 17.11 -2.45
C ARG A 100 15.96 16.73 -2.56
N ALA A 101 15.65 15.76 -3.39
CA ALA A 101 14.30 15.29 -3.66
C ALA A 101 14.13 13.81 -3.33
N TYR A 102 13.02 13.48 -2.69
CA TYR A 102 12.68 12.14 -2.19
C TYR A 102 11.29 11.76 -2.68
N LEU A 103 11.07 10.48 -2.96
CA LEU A 103 9.77 9.95 -3.35
C LEU A 103 9.38 8.75 -2.49
N THR A 104 8.24 8.79 -1.82
CA THR A 104 7.63 7.63 -1.18
C THR A 104 6.87 6.81 -2.22
N CYS A 105 7.24 5.55 -2.41
CA CYS A 105 6.66 4.67 -3.40
C CYS A 105 5.38 4.01 -2.87
N HIS A 106 4.22 4.67 -3.01
CA HIS A 106 2.93 4.13 -2.56
C HIS A 106 2.33 3.07 -3.48
N ASP A 107 2.79 2.98 -4.72
CA ASP A 107 2.36 2.01 -5.73
C ASP A 107 3.50 1.65 -6.69
N TYR A 108 3.24 0.75 -7.62
CA TYR A 108 4.27 0.21 -8.53
C TYR A 108 4.39 0.98 -9.86
N HIS A 109 3.95 2.24 -9.97
CA HIS A 109 4.03 3.02 -11.22
C HIS A 109 5.45 3.18 -11.77
N LEU A 110 6.48 3.23 -10.91
CA LEU A 110 7.88 3.31 -11.35
C LEU A 110 8.38 2.01 -11.98
N VAL A 111 7.74 0.89 -11.72
CA VAL A 111 8.20 -0.42 -12.20
C VAL A 111 7.34 -1.01 -13.30
N PHE A 112 6.06 -0.66 -13.36
CA PHE A 112 5.13 -1.23 -14.31
C PHE A 112 3.96 -0.27 -14.63
N TYR A 113 3.45 -0.34 -15.85
CA TYR A 113 2.32 0.48 -16.31
C TYR A 113 0.99 0.16 -15.60
N ASN A 114 0.84 -1.03 -14.98
CA ASN A 114 -0.24 -1.29 -14.04
C ASN A 114 0.30 -1.18 -12.61
N PRO A 115 -0.11 -0.14 -11.84
CA PRO A 115 0.43 0.13 -10.51
C PRO A 115 0.09 -0.95 -9.47
N ASN A 116 -0.78 -1.90 -9.80
CA ASN A 116 -1.14 -3.01 -8.95
C ASN A 116 -0.37 -4.31 -9.29
N LEU A 117 0.58 -4.26 -10.23
CA LEU A 117 1.31 -5.42 -10.76
C LEU A 117 0.35 -6.55 -11.20
N LEU A 118 -0.72 -6.17 -11.93
CA LEU A 118 -1.68 -7.12 -12.47
C LEU A 118 -1.62 -7.18 -14.00
N THR A 119 -1.79 -8.40 -14.50
CA THR A 119 -2.13 -8.69 -15.90
C THR A 119 -3.52 -9.33 -15.97
N TYR A 120 -4.13 -9.37 -17.14
CA TYR A 120 -5.50 -9.88 -17.32
C TYR A 120 -5.57 -10.93 -18.46
N PRO A 121 -4.84 -12.07 -18.34
CA PRO A 121 -4.96 -13.15 -19.30
C PRO A 121 -6.40 -13.68 -19.31
N ARG A 122 -7.02 -13.74 -20.49
CA ARG A 122 -8.44 -14.15 -20.67
C ARG A 122 -9.41 -13.38 -19.75
N GLY A 123 -9.09 -12.11 -19.43
CA GLY A 123 -9.93 -11.26 -18.57
C GLY A 123 -9.81 -11.50 -17.06
N ARG A 124 -9.00 -12.43 -16.62
CA ARG A 124 -8.82 -12.77 -15.18
C ARG A 124 -7.62 -12.01 -14.60
N ALA A 125 -7.83 -11.32 -13.46
CA ALA A 125 -6.75 -10.66 -12.73
C ALA A 125 -5.69 -11.69 -12.29
N THR A 126 -4.48 -11.50 -12.74
CA THR A 126 -3.34 -12.40 -12.48
C THR A 126 -2.15 -11.56 -12.02
N PRO A 127 -1.58 -11.87 -10.86
CA PRO A 127 -0.39 -11.17 -10.36
C PRO A 127 0.80 -11.33 -11.28
N LEU A 128 1.55 -10.25 -11.45
CA LEU A 128 2.81 -10.26 -12.18
C LEU A 128 3.95 -10.60 -11.19
N PRO A 129 4.66 -11.73 -11.37
CA PRO A 129 5.82 -12.06 -10.55
C PRO A 129 6.94 -11.04 -10.75
N LEU A 130 7.74 -10.76 -9.69
CA LEU A 130 8.86 -9.80 -9.79
C LEU A 130 9.88 -10.20 -10.86
N ASP A 131 10.15 -11.49 -11.03
CA ASP A 131 11.08 -11.98 -12.07
C ASP A 131 10.61 -11.65 -13.49
N ALA A 132 9.32 -11.41 -13.67
CA ALA A 132 8.76 -10.98 -14.94
C ALA A 132 9.06 -9.52 -15.26
N LEU A 133 9.37 -8.67 -14.26
CA LEU A 133 9.76 -7.27 -14.45
C LEU A 133 11.13 -7.15 -15.14
N ALA A 134 12.04 -8.08 -14.88
CA ALA A 134 13.39 -8.10 -15.48
C ALA A 134 13.40 -8.52 -16.96
N ARG A 135 12.37 -9.19 -17.46
CA ARG A 135 12.30 -9.78 -18.81
C ARG A 135 11.85 -8.82 -19.91
N GLY A 136 11.86 -7.52 -19.65
CA GLY A 136 11.49 -6.50 -20.64
C GLY A 136 9.98 -6.20 -20.71
N THR A 137 9.62 -5.37 -21.68
CA THR A 137 8.25 -4.87 -21.86
C THR A 137 7.30 -5.96 -22.35
N ARG A 138 6.29 -6.27 -21.55
CA ARG A 138 5.22 -7.21 -21.92
C ARG A 138 4.12 -6.49 -22.68
N LEU A 139 4.47 -5.90 -23.83
CA LEU A 139 3.58 -5.06 -24.62
C LEU A 139 2.29 -5.78 -25.05
N PHE A 140 2.37 -7.10 -25.29
CA PHE A 140 1.22 -7.89 -25.77
C PHE A 140 0.36 -8.45 -24.64
N GLU A 141 0.79 -8.41 -23.38
CA GLU A 141 -0.01 -8.87 -22.26
C GLU A 141 -1.03 -7.81 -21.85
N ARG A 142 -2.27 -8.21 -21.70
CA ARG A 142 -3.34 -7.33 -21.24
C ARG A 142 -3.09 -6.90 -19.79
N SER A 143 -3.01 -5.60 -19.51
CA SER A 143 -2.80 -5.03 -18.17
C SER A 143 -3.98 -4.22 -17.64
N SER A 144 -5.06 -4.14 -18.42
CA SER A 144 -6.27 -3.41 -18.05
C SER A 144 -7.52 -4.20 -18.39
N PRO A 145 -8.55 -4.23 -17.53
CA PRO A 145 -9.85 -4.82 -17.86
C PRO A 145 -10.67 -3.94 -18.82
N ARG A 146 -10.27 -2.67 -19.04
CA ARG A 146 -11.04 -1.66 -19.79
C ARG A 146 -10.96 -1.76 -21.33
N GLY A 147 -10.32 -2.80 -21.87
CA GLY A 147 -10.20 -3.01 -23.32
C GLY A 147 -8.78 -2.78 -23.86
N ALA A 148 -8.53 -3.30 -25.08
CA ALA A 148 -7.20 -3.32 -25.70
C ALA A 148 -6.68 -1.92 -26.04
N LEU A 149 -7.54 -1.04 -26.56
CA LEU A 149 -7.15 0.33 -26.94
C LEU A 149 -6.73 1.15 -25.73
N HIS A 150 -7.51 1.09 -24.63
CA HIS A 150 -7.16 1.75 -23.37
C HIS A 150 -5.83 1.22 -22.81
N ASP A 151 -5.60 -0.09 -22.90
CA ASP A 151 -4.37 -0.73 -22.45
C ASP A 151 -3.17 -0.27 -23.29
N ALA A 152 -3.31 -0.21 -24.62
CA ALA A 152 -2.26 0.25 -25.52
C ALA A 152 -1.88 1.72 -25.26
N ILE A 153 -2.86 2.61 -25.10
CA ILE A 153 -2.64 4.03 -24.80
C ILE A 153 -1.91 4.18 -23.45
N LYS A 154 -2.35 3.44 -22.43
CA LYS A 154 -1.73 3.48 -21.11
C LYS A 154 -0.27 3.01 -21.13
N LYS A 155 0.03 1.95 -21.86
CA LYS A 155 1.40 1.43 -22.04
C LYS A 155 2.28 2.43 -22.78
N LEU A 156 1.79 2.96 -23.90
CA LEU A 156 2.52 3.96 -24.69
C LEU A 156 2.84 5.19 -23.84
N HIS A 157 1.86 5.70 -23.11
CA HIS A 157 2.06 6.83 -22.19
C HIS A 157 3.10 6.51 -21.13
N TRP A 158 3.00 5.34 -20.47
CA TRP A 158 3.95 4.95 -19.44
C TRP A 158 5.39 4.86 -19.98
N HIS A 159 5.58 4.21 -21.16
CA HIS A 159 6.89 4.11 -21.80
C HIS A 159 7.43 5.48 -22.23
N ALA A 160 6.57 6.36 -22.75
CA ALA A 160 6.99 7.72 -23.08
C ALA A 160 7.46 8.51 -21.85
N ILE A 161 6.75 8.39 -20.72
CA ILE A 161 7.16 9.02 -19.45
C ILE A 161 8.46 8.40 -18.93
N ASP A 162 8.58 7.07 -18.93
CA ASP A 162 9.79 6.38 -18.48
C ASP A 162 11.03 6.80 -19.31
N ALA A 163 10.87 6.91 -20.63
CA ALA A 163 11.97 7.27 -21.54
C ALA A 163 12.32 8.78 -21.55
N LEU A 164 11.32 9.66 -21.51
CA LEU A 164 11.50 11.11 -21.72
C LEU A 164 11.63 11.89 -20.41
N VAL A 165 10.92 11.48 -19.37
CA VAL A 165 10.88 12.17 -18.07
C VAL A 165 11.81 11.51 -17.07
N GLN A 166 12.02 10.19 -17.17
CA GLN A 166 12.86 9.39 -16.28
C GLN A 166 12.56 9.67 -14.79
N PRO A 167 11.31 9.38 -14.33
CA PRO A 167 10.87 9.83 -13.01
C PRO A 167 11.76 9.33 -11.86
N ALA A 168 12.29 8.09 -11.96
CA ALA A 168 13.16 7.55 -10.93
C ALA A 168 14.44 8.40 -10.76
N ASP A 169 15.00 8.96 -11.84
CA ASP A 169 16.26 9.72 -11.81
C ASP A 169 16.11 11.14 -11.26
N ALA A 170 14.88 11.66 -11.21
CA ALA A 170 14.61 12.96 -10.65
C ALA A 170 14.80 13.00 -9.12
N PHE A 171 14.72 11.84 -8.45
CA PHE A 171 14.79 11.74 -6.99
C PHE A 171 16.15 11.19 -6.55
N ASP A 172 16.67 11.72 -5.43
CA ASP A 172 17.94 11.29 -4.84
C ASP A 172 17.77 9.95 -4.10
N LEU A 173 16.59 9.73 -3.51
CA LEU A 173 16.26 8.52 -2.79
C LEU A 173 14.78 8.16 -2.94
N LEU A 174 14.49 6.89 -3.16
CA LEU A 174 13.14 6.33 -3.19
C LEU A 174 12.85 5.62 -1.88
N LEU A 175 11.81 6.05 -1.18
CA LEU A 175 11.40 5.52 0.13
C LEU A 175 10.38 4.40 -0.08
N CYS A 176 10.77 3.18 0.26
CA CYS A 176 10.00 1.96 0.04
C CYS A 176 9.27 1.56 1.34
N PRO A 177 7.94 1.44 1.36
CA PRO A 177 7.20 1.04 2.55
C PRO A 177 7.28 -0.47 2.85
N SER A 178 7.79 -1.27 1.91
CA SER A 178 7.96 -2.71 2.07
C SER A 178 9.24 -3.21 1.39
N PRO A 179 9.82 -4.33 1.86
CA PRO A 179 10.92 -5.01 1.17
C PRO A 179 10.55 -5.39 -0.27
N TYR A 180 9.32 -5.85 -0.51
CA TYR A 180 8.82 -6.23 -1.83
C TYR A 180 8.85 -5.05 -2.83
N MET A 181 8.50 -3.82 -2.39
CA MET A 181 8.63 -2.62 -3.22
C MET A 181 10.09 -2.35 -3.57
N ARG A 182 11.00 -2.46 -2.61
CA ARG A 182 12.44 -2.29 -2.85
C ARG A 182 12.96 -3.30 -3.87
N ASP A 183 12.57 -4.57 -3.75
CA ASP A 183 12.97 -5.62 -4.67
C ASP A 183 12.38 -5.41 -6.08
N ALA A 184 11.13 -4.91 -6.18
CA ALA A 184 10.52 -4.55 -7.45
C ALA A 184 11.30 -3.44 -8.18
N LEU A 185 11.75 -2.40 -7.45
CA LEU A 185 12.60 -1.34 -7.99
C LEU A 185 13.97 -1.87 -8.41
N ALA A 186 14.59 -2.73 -7.59
CA ALA A 186 15.87 -3.34 -7.91
C ALA A 186 15.83 -4.19 -9.21
N ARG A 187 14.70 -4.90 -9.47
CA ARG A 187 14.49 -5.64 -10.74
C ARG A 187 14.41 -4.72 -11.97
N ARG A 188 14.16 -3.43 -11.77
CA ARG A 188 14.21 -2.38 -12.79
C ARG A 188 15.56 -1.65 -12.85
N GLY A 189 16.56 -2.10 -12.10
CA GLY A 189 17.87 -1.47 -12.02
C GLY A 189 17.91 -0.20 -11.16
N ILE A 190 16.86 0.07 -10.37
CA ILE A 190 16.78 1.26 -9.51
C ILE A 190 17.32 0.89 -8.13
N ALA A 191 18.57 1.28 -7.84
CA ALA A 191 19.27 0.93 -6.60
C ALA A 191 19.14 1.98 -5.49
N ARG A 192 18.80 3.25 -5.82
CA ARG A 192 18.69 4.35 -4.85
C ARG A 192 17.42 4.25 -4.03
N THR A 193 17.36 3.28 -3.13
CA THR A 193 16.18 2.97 -2.33
C THR A 193 16.51 2.84 -0.86
N ALA A 194 15.58 3.22 0.02
CA ALA A 194 15.64 2.95 1.45
C ALA A 194 14.30 2.42 1.96
N LEU A 195 14.35 1.54 2.96
CA LEU A 195 13.15 1.06 3.61
C LEU A 195 12.65 2.10 4.61
N LEU A 196 11.38 2.49 4.46
CA LEU A 196 10.66 3.36 5.38
C LEU A 196 9.23 2.83 5.53
N HIS A 197 8.99 2.08 6.58
CA HIS A 197 7.67 1.51 6.86
C HIS A 197 6.64 2.62 7.10
N ASN A 198 5.45 2.46 6.52
CA ASN A 198 4.34 3.38 6.77
C ASN A 198 3.91 3.31 8.23
N PRO A 199 3.68 4.45 8.90
CA PRO A 199 3.30 4.46 10.30
C PRO A 199 1.83 4.12 10.50
N VAL A 200 1.50 3.46 11.59
CA VAL A 200 0.13 3.41 12.10
C VAL A 200 -0.17 4.65 12.92
N SER A 201 -1.34 5.25 12.69
CA SER A 201 -1.69 6.57 13.25
C SER A 201 -2.47 6.51 14.56
N THR A 202 -3.01 5.35 14.91
CA THR A 202 -3.98 5.20 16.01
C THR A 202 -3.47 4.25 17.08
N ALA A 203 -3.57 4.64 18.35
CA ALA A 203 -3.42 3.72 19.47
C ALA A 203 -4.68 2.84 19.55
N LEU A 204 -4.51 1.53 19.36
CA LEU A 204 -5.57 0.54 19.50
C LEU A 204 -5.44 -0.21 20.80
N THR A 205 -6.56 -0.51 21.45
CA THR A 205 -6.57 -1.30 22.68
C THR A 205 -6.52 -2.79 22.33
N PRO A 206 -5.58 -3.59 22.88
CA PRO A 206 -5.56 -5.02 22.67
C PRO A 206 -6.87 -5.70 23.09
N ARG A 207 -7.23 -6.77 22.41
CA ARG A 207 -8.38 -7.61 22.78
C ARG A 207 -8.05 -8.50 23.97
N GLU A 208 -9.09 -8.92 24.70
CA GLU A 208 -8.97 -10.05 25.62
C GLU A 208 -8.74 -11.34 24.81
N PRO A 209 -7.96 -12.30 25.34
CA PRO A 209 -7.78 -13.59 24.69
C PRO A 209 -9.15 -14.29 24.58
N LYS A 210 -9.49 -14.73 23.38
CA LYS A 210 -10.60 -15.68 23.23
C LYS A 210 -10.11 -17.05 23.63
N CYS A 211 -10.91 -17.80 24.39
CA CYS A 211 -10.67 -19.21 24.61
C CYS A 211 -10.81 -19.97 23.30
N ALA A 212 -9.76 -20.65 22.89
CA ALA A 212 -9.65 -21.26 21.55
C ALA A 212 -10.25 -22.69 21.48
N GLU A 213 -11.24 -23.01 22.30
CA GLU A 213 -11.92 -24.33 22.28
C GLU A 213 -12.86 -24.52 21.09
N ARG A 214 -13.03 -23.47 20.26
CA ARG A 214 -13.91 -23.57 19.08
C ARG A 214 -13.29 -24.43 17.99
N GLU A 215 -14.04 -25.41 17.51
CA GLU A 215 -13.63 -26.23 16.36
C GLU A 215 -13.65 -25.44 15.04
N ARG A 216 -14.51 -24.43 14.93
CA ARG A 216 -14.71 -23.60 13.74
C ARG A 216 -14.45 -22.14 14.04
N LEU A 217 -13.82 -21.45 13.10
CA LEU A 217 -13.30 -20.08 13.24
C LEU A 217 -14.27 -19.01 12.73
N ASP A 218 -14.39 -17.91 13.44
CA ASP A 218 -15.08 -16.70 13.01
C ASP A 218 -14.06 -15.74 12.37
N LEU A 219 -14.17 -15.55 11.06
CA LEU A 219 -13.23 -14.78 10.28
C LEU A 219 -13.80 -13.41 9.90
N ALA A 220 -12.93 -12.40 9.82
CA ALA A 220 -13.27 -11.08 9.31
C ALA A 220 -12.54 -10.79 8.00
N PHE A 221 -13.22 -10.21 7.03
CA PHE A 221 -12.61 -9.56 5.87
C PHE A 221 -12.76 -8.04 6.03
N VAL A 222 -11.69 -7.30 5.75
CA VAL A 222 -11.70 -5.82 5.77
C VAL A 222 -11.15 -5.29 4.46
N GLY A 223 -11.95 -4.51 3.73
CA GLY A 223 -11.49 -3.88 2.51
C GLY A 223 -12.58 -3.56 1.51
N ARG A 224 -12.16 -3.02 0.35
CA ARG A 224 -13.07 -2.84 -0.80
C ARG A 224 -13.48 -4.21 -1.34
N ILE A 225 -14.74 -4.33 -1.73
CA ILE A 225 -15.27 -5.56 -2.34
C ILE A 225 -15.10 -5.47 -3.85
N ASP A 226 -13.86 -5.59 -4.29
CA ASP A 226 -13.42 -5.52 -5.68
C ASP A 226 -12.62 -6.77 -6.05
N PRO A 227 -12.53 -7.14 -7.36
CA PRO A 227 -11.88 -8.39 -7.79
C PRO A 227 -10.46 -8.58 -7.26
N GLU A 228 -9.67 -7.51 -7.20
CA GLU A 228 -8.27 -7.56 -6.75
C GLU A 228 -8.12 -7.89 -5.26
N LYS A 229 -9.17 -7.70 -4.45
CA LYS A 229 -9.16 -8.04 -3.01
C LYS A 229 -9.45 -9.52 -2.74
N GLY A 230 -9.83 -10.29 -3.76
CA GLY A 230 -9.87 -11.75 -3.72
C GLY A 230 -10.95 -12.39 -2.84
N LEU A 231 -11.94 -11.61 -2.37
CA LEU A 231 -13.00 -12.14 -1.49
C LEU A 231 -13.78 -13.27 -2.15
N ASP A 232 -14.14 -13.14 -3.43
CA ASP A 232 -14.87 -14.16 -4.16
C ASP A 232 -14.11 -15.51 -4.20
N GLU A 233 -12.81 -15.47 -4.52
CA GLU A 233 -11.98 -16.68 -4.58
C GLU A 233 -11.81 -17.33 -3.21
N PHE A 234 -11.65 -16.55 -2.15
CA PHE A 234 -11.58 -17.06 -0.79
C PHE A 234 -12.88 -17.78 -0.40
N LEU A 235 -14.03 -17.17 -0.70
CA LEU A 235 -15.33 -17.77 -0.43
C LEU A 235 -15.55 -19.05 -1.25
N GLU A 236 -15.06 -19.12 -2.50
CA GLU A 236 -15.11 -20.37 -3.30
C GLU A 236 -14.27 -21.48 -2.68
N LEU A 237 -13.05 -21.18 -2.21
CA LEU A 237 -12.20 -22.16 -1.52
C LEU A 237 -12.85 -22.65 -0.22
N ALA A 238 -13.43 -21.73 0.57
CA ALA A 238 -14.14 -22.06 1.79
C ALA A 238 -15.40 -22.92 1.52
N ARG A 239 -16.16 -22.60 0.45
CA ARG A 239 -17.34 -23.36 0.02
C ARG A 239 -16.97 -24.77 -0.45
N ALA A 240 -15.88 -24.92 -1.19
CA ALA A 240 -15.39 -26.22 -1.65
C ALA A 240 -15.06 -27.17 -0.48
N SER A 241 -14.59 -26.62 0.66
CA SER A 241 -14.37 -27.34 1.91
C SER A 241 -15.62 -27.40 2.82
N ARG A 242 -16.81 -27.04 2.31
CA ARG A 242 -18.09 -27.01 3.05
C ARG A 242 -18.03 -26.21 4.36
N PHE A 243 -17.14 -25.21 4.44
CA PHE A 243 -16.92 -24.43 5.66
C PHE A 243 -16.61 -25.31 6.91
N GLU A 244 -15.98 -26.45 6.75
CA GLU A 244 -15.73 -27.38 7.85
C GLU A 244 -14.96 -26.74 9.01
N ARG A 245 -14.01 -25.84 8.71
CA ARG A 245 -13.16 -25.15 9.68
C ARG A 245 -13.59 -23.71 9.95
N ILE A 246 -14.59 -23.20 9.22
CA ILE A 246 -15.05 -21.82 9.29
C ILE A 246 -16.48 -21.80 9.82
N ALA A 247 -16.71 -21.10 10.92
CA ALA A 247 -18.04 -20.86 11.46
C ALA A 247 -18.76 -19.76 10.68
N SER A 248 -18.10 -18.63 10.54
CA SER A 248 -18.63 -17.50 9.78
C SER A 248 -17.52 -16.65 9.14
N VAL A 249 -17.89 -15.88 8.11
CA VAL A 249 -17.09 -14.81 7.53
C VAL A 249 -17.91 -13.52 7.58
N THR A 250 -17.39 -12.51 8.29
CA THR A 250 -18.01 -11.17 8.29
C THR A 250 -17.19 -10.21 7.42
N VAL A 251 -17.86 -9.57 6.47
CA VAL A 251 -17.27 -8.66 5.49
C VAL A 251 -17.51 -7.21 5.91
N TYR A 252 -16.44 -6.51 6.28
CA TYR A 252 -16.43 -5.08 6.60
C TYR A 252 -15.89 -4.30 5.41
N GLY A 253 -16.78 -3.64 4.69
CA GLY A 253 -16.43 -2.86 3.52
C GLY A 253 -17.57 -2.76 2.53
N ASP A 254 -17.27 -2.11 1.38
CA ASP A 254 -18.19 -1.96 0.26
C ASP A 254 -17.38 -1.95 -1.04
N GLY A 255 -18.04 -2.12 -2.19
CA GLY A 255 -17.37 -2.13 -3.48
C GLY A 255 -18.23 -2.67 -4.62
N GLY A 256 -17.68 -2.60 -5.83
CA GLY A 256 -18.42 -2.92 -7.05
C GLY A 256 -18.94 -4.35 -7.15
N GLN A 257 -18.32 -5.30 -6.45
CA GLN A 257 -18.76 -6.71 -6.47
C GLN A 257 -19.79 -7.06 -5.39
N ARG A 258 -20.09 -6.19 -4.43
CA ARG A 258 -20.94 -6.53 -3.28
C ARG A 258 -22.25 -7.16 -3.68
N ALA A 259 -23.06 -6.49 -4.51
CA ALA A 259 -24.37 -7.00 -4.93
C ALA A 259 -24.29 -8.32 -5.71
N LEU A 260 -23.20 -8.54 -6.46
CA LEU A 260 -22.94 -9.81 -7.15
C LEU A 260 -22.68 -10.93 -6.14
N LEU A 261 -21.82 -10.67 -5.14
CA LEU A 261 -21.44 -11.70 -4.15
C LEU A 261 -22.59 -12.01 -3.20
N GLU A 262 -23.39 -11.02 -2.80
CA GLU A 262 -24.61 -11.24 -2.00
C GLU A 262 -25.59 -12.20 -2.71
N ARG A 263 -25.81 -12.03 -4.01
CA ARG A 263 -26.63 -12.96 -4.81
C ARG A 263 -25.96 -14.33 -4.97
N LYS A 264 -24.67 -14.38 -5.29
CA LYS A 264 -23.92 -15.62 -5.53
C LYS A 264 -23.89 -16.51 -4.28
N TYR A 265 -23.79 -15.91 -3.10
CA TYR A 265 -23.64 -16.62 -1.83
C TYR A 265 -24.87 -16.50 -0.93
N ALA A 266 -26.05 -16.30 -1.51
CA ALA A 266 -27.32 -16.13 -0.75
C ALA A 266 -27.59 -17.29 0.23
N ALA A 267 -27.24 -18.53 -0.14
CA ALA A 267 -27.38 -19.69 0.73
C ALA A 267 -26.48 -19.62 1.98
N LEU A 268 -25.23 -19.14 1.84
CA LEU A 268 -24.32 -18.94 2.98
C LEU A 268 -24.80 -17.81 3.90
N ILE A 269 -25.40 -16.77 3.31
CA ILE A 269 -25.98 -15.65 4.08
C ILE A 269 -27.18 -16.17 4.87
N ALA A 270 -28.08 -16.92 4.24
CA ALA A 270 -29.26 -17.50 4.91
C ALA A 270 -28.86 -18.48 6.03
N ALA A 271 -27.74 -19.20 5.86
CA ALA A 271 -27.17 -20.11 6.87
C ALA A 271 -26.40 -19.39 7.99
N GLY A 272 -26.27 -18.05 7.94
CA GLY A 272 -25.47 -17.27 8.89
C GLY A 272 -23.95 -17.45 8.77
N GLN A 273 -23.47 -18.13 7.72
CA GLN A 273 -22.04 -18.39 7.50
C GLN A 273 -21.33 -17.24 6.78
N LEU A 274 -22.07 -16.31 6.17
CA LEU A 274 -21.54 -15.11 5.54
C LEU A 274 -22.40 -13.90 5.90
N ARG A 275 -21.75 -12.79 6.30
CA ARG A 275 -22.43 -11.55 6.62
C ARG A 275 -21.72 -10.37 5.99
N PHE A 276 -22.43 -9.51 5.26
CA PHE A 276 -21.94 -8.22 4.77
C PHE A 276 -22.35 -7.13 5.77
N ALA A 277 -21.42 -6.72 6.61
CA ALA A 277 -21.65 -5.72 7.67
C ALA A 277 -21.56 -4.26 7.16
N GLY A 278 -21.10 -4.08 5.90
CA GLY A 278 -20.92 -2.75 5.33
C GLY A 278 -19.66 -2.04 5.85
N ARG A 279 -19.52 -0.77 5.49
CA ARG A 279 -18.38 0.05 5.88
C ARG A 279 -18.57 0.60 7.30
N LEU A 280 -17.57 0.42 8.13
CA LEU A 280 -17.47 1.03 9.45
C LEU A 280 -16.39 2.13 9.45
N ASP A 281 -16.52 3.10 10.34
CA ASP A 281 -15.40 3.98 10.68
C ASP A 281 -14.29 3.20 11.38
N HIS A 282 -13.09 3.77 11.40
CA HIS A 282 -11.89 3.08 11.89
C HIS A 282 -12.05 2.59 13.35
N ALA A 283 -12.58 3.43 14.25
CA ALA A 283 -12.73 3.08 15.66
C ALA A 283 -13.71 1.92 15.86
N ARG A 284 -14.88 1.98 15.23
CA ARG A 284 -15.91 0.93 15.28
C ARG A 284 -15.45 -0.37 14.63
N LEU A 285 -14.68 -0.27 13.55
CA LEU A 285 -14.10 -1.44 12.88
C LEU A 285 -13.21 -2.24 13.84
N PHE A 286 -12.29 -1.59 14.53
CA PHE A 286 -11.37 -2.31 15.42
C PHE A 286 -12.03 -2.82 16.70
N VAL A 287 -13.12 -2.21 17.15
CA VAL A 287 -13.99 -2.79 18.18
C VAL A 287 -14.65 -4.07 17.67
N ALA A 288 -15.22 -4.04 16.47
CA ALA A 288 -15.87 -5.21 15.88
C ALA A 288 -14.87 -6.35 15.58
N LEU A 289 -13.66 -6.03 15.12
CA LEU A 289 -12.62 -7.04 14.82
C LEU A 289 -12.17 -7.84 16.05
N ARG A 290 -12.31 -7.32 17.26
CA ARG A 290 -12.00 -8.06 18.49
C ARG A 290 -12.87 -9.29 18.69
N GLU A 291 -14.04 -9.33 18.07
CA GLU A 291 -14.97 -10.45 18.15
C GLU A 291 -14.62 -11.62 17.24
N HIS A 292 -13.67 -11.43 16.31
CA HIS A 292 -13.25 -12.45 15.35
C HIS A 292 -12.00 -13.21 15.81
N ASP A 293 -11.80 -14.40 15.26
CA ASP A 293 -10.63 -15.22 15.55
C ASP A 293 -9.43 -14.81 14.70
N ALA A 294 -9.66 -14.37 13.45
CA ALA A 294 -8.63 -13.84 12.57
C ALA A 294 -9.19 -12.86 11.53
N LEU A 295 -8.29 -11.99 11.04
CA LEU A 295 -8.52 -11.21 9.83
C LEU A 295 -8.07 -12.02 8.61
N VAL A 296 -8.82 -11.94 7.49
CA VAL A 296 -8.45 -12.56 6.21
C VAL A 296 -8.09 -11.50 5.20
N LEU A 297 -6.93 -11.62 4.58
CA LEU A 297 -6.46 -10.80 3.46
C LEU A 297 -6.20 -11.69 2.23
N PRO A 298 -7.25 -11.99 1.45
CA PRO A 298 -7.17 -12.92 0.33
C PRO A 298 -6.79 -12.22 -0.98
N SER A 299 -6.19 -11.05 -0.92
CA SER A 299 -5.87 -10.24 -2.11
C SER A 299 -5.16 -11.04 -3.19
N VAL A 300 -5.58 -10.83 -4.45
CA VAL A 300 -5.00 -11.48 -5.64
C VAL A 300 -4.04 -10.54 -6.38
N TRP A 301 -3.63 -9.45 -5.77
CA TRP A 301 -2.65 -8.51 -6.27
C TRP A 301 -1.51 -8.29 -5.28
N ALA A 302 -0.39 -7.78 -5.78
CA ALA A 302 0.74 -7.43 -4.91
C ALA A 302 0.39 -6.18 -4.09
N GLU A 303 -0.22 -6.36 -2.93
CA GLU A 303 -0.36 -5.26 -1.96
C GLU A 303 1.00 -4.60 -1.76
N ASN A 304 1.06 -3.31 -1.44
CA ASN A 304 2.36 -2.70 -1.18
C ASN A 304 2.74 -2.82 0.30
N ALA A 305 1.97 -2.19 1.18
CA ALA A 305 2.19 -2.21 2.63
C ALA A 305 0.83 -2.15 3.34
N PRO A 306 0.13 -3.29 3.48
CA PRO A 306 -1.23 -3.31 4.02
C PRO A 306 -1.20 -3.12 5.54
N LEU A 307 -1.36 -1.86 6.00
CA LEU A 307 -1.31 -1.49 7.42
C LEU A 307 -2.30 -2.25 8.31
N VAL A 308 -3.36 -2.78 7.73
CA VAL A 308 -4.33 -3.60 8.48
C VAL A 308 -3.69 -4.84 9.12
N ILE A 309 -2.55 -5.36 8.60
CA ILE A 309 -1.77 -6.43 9.24
C ILE A 309 -1.18 -5.92 10.56
N VAL A 310 -0.61 -4.71 10.53
CA VAL A 310 -0.03 -4.05 11.70
C VAL A 310 -1.11 -3.71 12.73
N GLU A 311 -2.21 -3.14 12.27
CA GLU A 311 -3.36 -2.77 13.10
C GLU A 311 -4.01 -4.00 13.75
N ALA A 312 -4.10 -5.12 13.03
CA ALA A 312 -4.53 -6.40 13.58
C ALA A 312 -3.59 -6.88 14.70
N ALA A 313 -2.27 -6.76 14.49
CA ALA A 313 -1.27 -7.10 15.52
C ALA A 313 -1.42 -6.26 16.78
N MET A 314 -1.69 -4.95 16.64
CA MET A 314 -1.90 -4.05 17.78
C MET A 314 -3.05 -4.48 18.66
N ILE A 315 -4.12 -5.05 18.11
CA ILE A 315 -5.25 -5.60 18.87
C ILE A 315 -5.06 -7.09 19.22
N GLY A 316 -3.92 -7.70 18.91
CA GLY A 316 -3.65 -9.11 19.17
C GLY A 316 -4.42 -10.07 18.24
N LEU A 317 -4.79 -9.64 17.04
CA LEU A 317 -5.53 -10.44 16.06
C LEU A 317 -4.56 -11.05 15.04
N PRO A 318 -4.52 -12.39 14.85
CA PRO A 318 -3.76 -13.00 13.77
C PRO A 318 -4.40 -12.70 12.41
N VAL A 319 -3.59 -12.81 11.36
CA VAL A 319 -4.01 -12.53 9.99
C VAL A 319 -3.74 -13.73 9.09
N LEU A 320 -4.77 -14.21 8.42
CA LEU A 320 -4.68 -15.22 7.37
C LEU A 320 -4.49 -14.53 6.02
N VAL A 321 -3.34 -14.69 5.39
CA VAL A 321 -2.99 -13.99 4.15
C VAL A 321 -2.83 -14.95 2.97
N HIS A 322 -3.25 -14.52 1.79
CA HIS A 322 -2.86 -15.18 0.55
C HIS A 322 -1.34 -14.98 0.34
N ASP A 323 -0.61 -16.08 0.10
CA ASP A 323 0.85 -16.08 -0.05
C ASP A 323 1.26 -15.54 -1.42
N ILE A 324 1.20 -14.20 -1.58
CA ILE A 324 1.45 -13.53 -2.85
C ILE A 324 2.02 -12.13 -2.64
N GLY A 325 2.93 -11.74 -3.54
CA GLY A 325 3.44 -10.39 -3.59
C GLY A 325 4.02 -9.94 -2.25
N SER A 326 3.73 -8.72 -1.83
CA SER A 326 4.20 -8.24 -0.54
C SER A 326 3.53 -8.93 0.64
N LEU A 327 2.35 -9.54 0.49
CA LEU A 327 1.72 -10.30 1.58
C LEU A 327 2.58 -11.48 2.04
N SER A 328 3.43 -12.03 1.15
CA SER A 328 4.39 -13.08 1.51
C SER A 328 5.42 -12.63 2.53
N SER A 329 5.85 -11.37 2.52
CA SER A 329 6.98 -10.89 3.34
C SER A 329 6.66 -9.67 4.23
N PHE A 330 5.68 -8.81 3.88
CA PHE A 330 5.36 -7.63 4.68
C PHE A 330 4.84 -8.02 6.07
N GLY A 331 5.45 -7.49 7.10
CA GLY A 331 5.05 -7.74 8.49
C GLY A 331 5.46 -9.13 9.02
N ASP A 332 6.45 -9.81 8.42
CA ASP A 332 6.95 -11.10 8.92
C ASP A 332 7.57 -10.96 10.32
N GLU A 333 8.23 -9.86 10.57
CA GLU A 333 8.81 -9.50 11.85
C GLU A 333 7.76 -9.33 12.97
N ILE A 334 6.51 -9.06 12.62
CA ILE A 334 5.41 -8.91 13.58
C ILE A 334 5.02 -10.27 14.19
N GLY A 335 5.00 -11.34 13.39
CA GLY A 335 4.71 -12.70 13.85
C GLY A 335 3.22 -13.04 13.98
N ASN A 336 2.30 -12.19 13.50
CA ASN A 336 0.84 -12.43 13.54
C ASN A 336 0.27 -13.06 12.27
N LYS A 337 1.12 -13.46 11.31
CA LYS A 337 0.71 -13.81 9.95
C LYS A 337 0.75 -15.32 9.70
N ILE A 338 -0.32 -15.86 9.11
CA ILE A 338 -0.42 -17.25 8.64
C ILE A 338 -0.73 -17.21 7.15
N ARG A 339 0.05 -17.95 6.35
CA ARG A 339 -0.04 -17.91 4.89
C ARG A 339 -0.79 -19.11 4.33
N TYR A 340 -1.53 -18.89 3.25
CA TYR A 340 -2.10 -19.97 2.44
C TYR A 340 -1.88 -19.70 0.95
N ALA A 341 -1.64 -20.77 0.19
CA ALA A 341 -1.64 -20.72 -1.26
C ALA A 341 -3.09 -20.83 -1.80
N ARG A 342 -3.28 -20.46 -3.06
CA ARG A 342 -4.58 -20.33 -3.73
C ARG A 342 -5.20 -21.70 -4.08
N ASN A 343 -5.29 -22.60 -3.10
CA ASN A 343 -5.94 -23.90 -3.22
C ASN A 343 -6.53 -24.36 -1.87
N GLY A 344 -7.53 -25.25 -1.94
CA GLY A 344 -8.29 -25.68 -0.76
C GLY A 344 -7.45 -26.44 0.26
N ALA A 345 -6.48 -27.27 -0.15
CA ALA A 345 -5.63 -28.03 0.76
C ALA A 345 -4.73 -27.08 1.60
N SER A 346 -4.13 -26.10 0.95
CA SER A 346 -3.32 -25.09 1.64
C SER A 346 -4.16 -24.21 2.58
N LEU A 347 -5.37 -23.82 2.17
CA LEU A 347 -6.28 -23.09 3.05
C LEU A 347 -6.67 -23.92 4.28
N ALA A 348 -6.99 -25.20 4.11
CA ALA A 348 -7.33 -26.09 5.21
C ALA A 348 -6.16 -26.22 6.21
N HIS A 349 -4.94 -26.43 5.70
CA HIS A 349 -3.73 -26.48 6.54
C HIS A 349 -3.48 -25.17 7.29
N ALA A 350 -3.66 -24.01 6.63
CA ALA A 350 -3.49 -22.70 7.25
C ALA A 350 -4.55 -22.42 8.34
N LEU A 351 -5.80 -22.90 8.16
CA LEU A 351 -6.84 -22.79 9.17
C LEU A 351 -6.54 -23.69 10.39
N ASP A 352 -5.97 -24.88 10.19
CA ASP A 352 -5.52 -25.74 11.29
C ASP A 352 -4.32 -25.11 12.03
N ALA A 353 -3.37 -24.53 11.31
CA ALA A 353 -2.26 -23.76 11.90
C ALA A 353 -2.77 -22.55 12.70
N LEU A 354 -3.79 -21.86 12.20
CA LEU A 354 -4.43 -20.74 12.90
C LEU A 354 -5.08 -21.19 14.20
N ARG A 355 -5.77 -22.34 14.20
CA ARG A 355 -6.34 -22.92 15.43
C ARG A 355 -5.28 -23.26 16.46
N THR A 356 -4.16 -23.82 16.02
CA THR A 356 -3.01 -24.10 16.89
C THR A 356 -2.43 -22.81 17.47
N HIS A 357 -2.23 -21.79 16.62
CA HIS A 357 -1.74 -20.48 17.04
C HIS A 357 -2.64 -19.79 18.08
N LEU A 358 -3.97 -19.93 17.95
CA LEU A 358 -4.94 -19.37 18.91
C LEU A 358 -4.97 -20.10 20.27
N ARG A 359 -4.47 -21.35 20.34
CA ARG A 359 -4.34 -22.13 21.59
C ARG A 359 -3.06 -21.80 22.36
N GLU A 360 -2.07 -21.20 21.70
CA GLU A 360 -0.83 -20.80 22.35
C GLU A 360 -1.08 -19.64 23.34
N PRO A 361 -0.28 -19.55 24.44
CA PRO A 361 -0.34 -18.41 25.34
C PRO A 361 -0.15 -17.10 24.57
N ARG A 362 -0.76 -16.01 25.06
CA ARG A 362 -0.72 -14.69 24.44
C ARG A 362 0.67 -14.36 23.90
N ARG A 363 0.85 -14.37 22.58
CA ARG A 363 2.01 -13.76 21.94
C ARG A 363 1.80 -12.26 21.85
N ARG A 364 2.78 -11.51 22.32
CA ARG A 364 2.88 -10.08 21.99
C ARG A 364 3.51 -9.99 20.61
N TYR A 365 2.80 -9.42 19.69
CA TYR A 365 3.32 -9.13 18.36
C TYR A 365 4.20 -7.87 18.42
N ASP A 366 5.33 -7.88 17.72
CA ASP A 366 6.21 -6.72 17.63
C ASP A 366 5.88 -5.87 16.39
N TRP A 367 5.28 -4.73 16.61
CA TRP A 367 4.96 -3.74 15.58
C TRP A 367 5.73 -2.42 15.76
N SER A 368 6.83 -2.43 16.53
CA SER A 368 7.64 -1.26 16.89
C SER A 368 8.14 -0.47 15.69
N LEU A 369 8.48 -1.15 14.59
CA LEU A 369 8.92 -0.54 13.32
C LEU A 369 7.85 0.32 12.62
N TYR A 370 6.59 0.15 13.00
CA TYR A 370 5.43 0.84 12.40
C TYR A 370 4.88 1.96 13.28
N THR A 371 5.56 2.27 14.40
CA THR A 371 5.17 3.37 15.28
C THR A 371 5.43 4.72 14.62
N ARG A 372 4.60 5.72 14.96
CA ARG A 372 4.80 7.10 14.51
C ARG A 372 6.18 7.65 14.92
N ARG A 373 6.69 7.26 16.10
CA ARG A 373 8.02 7.63 16.59
C ARG A 373 9.13 7.06 15.70
N HIS A 374 9.10 5.74 15.46
CA HIS A 374 10.08 5.10 14.58
C HIS A 374 10.08 5.71 13.18
N TYR A 375 8.88 5.96 12.62
CA TYR A 375 8.74 6.62 11.33
C TYR A 375 9.36 8.02 11.33
N ALA A 376 9.10 8.82 12.39
CA ALA A 376 9.63 10.19 12.49
C ALA A 376 11.16 10.19 12.55
N ASP A 377 11.76 9.34 13.42
CA ASP A 377 13.20 9.21 13.57
C ASP A 377 13.85 8.75 12.25
N ARG A 378 13.28 7.74 11.61
CA ARG A 378 13.79 7.20 10.35
C ARG A 378 13.65 8.18 9.18
N LEU A 379 12.51 8.88 9.08
CA LEU A 379 12.28 9.90 8.05
C LEU A 379 13.26 11.06 8.21
N ALA A 380 13.47 11.53 9.44
CA ALA A 380 14.40 12.61 9.73
C ALA A 380 15.84 12.23 9.32
N ALA A 381 16.28 11.01 9.65
CA ALA A 381 17.58 10.48 9.25
C ALA A 381 17.71 10.39 7.73
N LEU A 382 16.72 9.84 7.01
CA LEU A 382 16.75 9.69 5.56
C LEU A 382 16.71 11.03 4.80
N LEU A 383 16.03 12.03 5.36
CA LEU A 383 16.02 13.40 4.82
C LEU A 383 17.26 14.23 5.25
N GLU A 384 18.13 13.67 6.08
CA GLU A 384 19.34 14.33 6.60
C GLU A 384 19.00 15.65 7.32
N LEU A 385 18.01 15.61 8.21
CA LEU A 385 17.52 16.81 8.91
C LEU A 385 18.40 17.19 10.10
N SER A 386 19.19 16.25 10.68
CA SER A 386 20.14 16.50 11.74
C SER A 386 21.58 16.41 11.23
N ALA A 387 22.40 17.40 11.60
CA ALA A 387 23.82 17.46 11.20
C ALA A 387 24.69 16.31 11.81
N ARG A 388 24.16 15.53 12.74
CA ARG A 388 24.88 14.48 13.47
C ARG A 388 24.84 13.12 12.79
N GLU A 389 23.77 12.80 12.05
CA GLU A 389 23.55 11.46 11.45
C GLU A 389 23.96 11.37 9.96
N ALA A 390 24.22 12.51 9.32
CA ALA A 390 24.68 12.54 7.92
C ALA A 390 26.05 11.87 7.69
N ARG A 391 26.82 11.66 8.75
CA ARG A 391 28.13 10.99 8.69
C ARG A 391 28.08 9.46 8.82
N GLU A 392 27.01 8.90 9.39
CA GLU A 392 26.89 7.44 9.59
C GLU A 392 26.21 6.71 8.41
N LEU A 393 25.56 7.46 7.50
CA LEU A 393 24.85 6.91 6.33
C LEU A 393 25.60 7.08 5.01
N ALA A 394 26.79 7.68 5.04
CA ALA A 394 27.66 7.67 3.86
C ALA A 394 28.09 6.21 3.58
N PRO A 395 27.95 5.69 2.34
CA PRO A 395 28.51 4.40 2.00
C PRO A 395 30.02 4.47 2.29
N GLN A 396 30.52 3.56 3.12
CA GLN A 396 31.93 3.29 3.20
C GLN A 396 32.33 2.74 1.82
N CYS A 397 32.85 3.61 0.97
CA CYS A 397 33.58 3.19 -0.22
C CYS A 397 34.98 2.78 0.26
N ASP A 398 35.21 1.49 0.37
CA ASP A 398 36.50 0.84 0.23
C ASP A 398 36.52 0.01 -1.05
#